data_d6f22194bf34486e41ba149c8ce87ee2
#
_entry.id   d6f22194bf34486e41ba149c8ce87ee2
#
_cell.length_a   1.000
_cell.length_b   1.000
_cell.length_c   1.000
_cell.angle_alpha   90.00
_cell.angle_beta   90.00
_cell.angle_gamma   90.00
#
_symmetry.space_group_name_H-M   'P 1'
#
loop_
_entity.id
_entity.type
_entity.pdbx_description
1 polymer ?
#
loop_
_entity_poly.entity_id
_entity_poly.type
_entity_poly.pdbx_seq_one_letter_code
_entity_poly.pdbx_strand_id
1 'polypeptide(L)'
;DFWTHATSYFIKDDHDVLKNDCYPGTHYGTVSFERGVDIFDKEQFPSNEKRYKTIRWAKDLQIWIVEGRNFRSDNRLPDGADKSIWGKEQKEWLFRTIRESDATFKIIISPTPILGPDRKNKNDNHANEGFQYEGDEIRGFIKQYDNVFICCGDRHWQYVSHLADSNLWEFSTGPGSDSHAGGWSQKDKRPEHRYLRVGGGY
;
A
#
# COMPACT_ATOMS: atom_id res chain seq x y z
N ASP A 1 -2.46 -0.59 -25.68
CA ASP A 1 -1.25 -0.72 -26.47
C ASP A 1 0.02 -0.18 -25.81
N PHE A 2 -0.05 0.84 -24.92
CA PHE A 2 1.14 1.26 -24.13
C PHE A 2 1.72 0.10 -23.31
N TRP A 3 0.85 -0.63 -22.62
CA TRP A 3 1.23 -1.73 -21.74
C TRP A 3 1.82 -2.95 -22.45
N THR A 4 1.59 -3.09 -23.77
CA THR A 4 2.17 -4.16 -24.59
C THR A 4 3.61 -3.88 -25.00
N HIS A 5 4.07 -2.65 -24.86
CA HIS A 5 5.41 -2.20 -25.28
C HIS A 5 6.30 -1.74 -24.12
N ALA A 6 5.78 -1.76 -22.89
CA ALA A 6 6.53 -1.36 -21.70
C ALA A 6 6.43 -2.43 -20.62
N THR A 7 7.52 -2.72 -19.93
CA THR A 7 7.48 -3.56 -18.72
C THR A 7 6.63 -2.87 -17.67
N SER A 8 5.56 -3.53 -17.28
CA SER A 8 4.56 -2.96 -16.37
C SER A 8 4.29 -3.91 -15.22
N TYR A 9 4.10 -3.35 -14.03
CA TYR A 9 3.74 -4.07 -12.82
C TYR A 9 2.45 -3.50 -12.27
N PHE A 10 1.53 -4.38 -11.92
CA PHE A 10 0.22 -4.00 -11.44
C PHE A 10 -0.01 -4.55 -10.04
N ILE A 11 -0.50 -3.71 -9.15
CA ILE A 11 -1.05 -4.08 -7.85
C ILE A 11 -2.52 -3.67 -7.82
N LYS A 12 -3.32 -4.43 -7.09
CA LYS A 12 -4.74 -4.14 -6.93
C LYS A 12 -5.02 -3.48 -5.61
N ASP A 13 -6.09 -2.69 -5.58
CA ASP A 13 -6.73 -2.28 -4.35
C ASP A 13 -8.20 -2.72 -4.36
N ASP A 14 -9.06 -2.16 -3.53
CA ASP A 14 -10.42 -2.65 -3.32
C ASP A 14 -11.31 -2.53 -4.58
N HIS A 15 -11.30 -1.38 -5.22
CA HIS A 15 -12.12 -1.13 -6.41
C HIS A 15 -11.64 -1.87 -7.66
N ASP A 16 -10.40 -2.34 -7.69
CA ASP A 16 -9.91 -3.23 -8.74
C ASP A 16 -10.45 -4.66 -8.59
N VAL A 17 -10.87 -5.03 -7.37
CA VAL A 17 -11.36 -6.36 -7.03
C VAL A 17 -12.88 -6.41 -6.99
N LEU A 18 -13.52 -5.54 -6.18
CA LEU A 18 -14.96 -5.65 -5.97
C LEU A 18 -15.61 -4.30 -5.62
N LYS A 19 -15.53 -3.89 -4.37
CA LYS A 19 -16.14 -2.69 -3.80
C LYS A 19 -15.27 -2.11 -2.70
N ASN A 20 -15.59 -0.88 -2.28
CA ASN A 20 -14.90 -0.21 -1.18
C ASN A 20 -14.67 -1.14 0.02
N ASP A 21 -13.44 -1.16 0.49
CA ASP A 21 -12.99 -1.94 1.65
C ASP A 21 -13.22 -3.47 1.57
N CYS A 22 -13.23 -4.04 0.37
CA CYS A 22 -13.44 -5.48 0.21
C CYS A 22 -12.25 -6.30 0.77
N TYR A 23 -12.58 -7.50 1.24
CA TYR A 23 -11.66 -8.49 1.81
C TYR A 23 -12.19 -9.90 1.52
N PRO A 24 -11.39 -10.97 1.73
CA PRO A 24 -11.80 -12.35 1.47
C PRO A 24 -13.16 -12.71 2.08
N GLY A 25 -14.05 -13.30 1.28
CA GLY A 25 -15.41 -13.64 1.69
C GLY A 25 -16.45 -12.54 1.51
N THR A 26 -16.08 -11.32 1.07
CA THR A 26 -17.06 -10.27 0.75
C THR A 26 -17.72 -10.50 -0.61
N HIS A 27 -18.93 -9.94 -0.78
CA HIS A 27 -19.71 -10.00 -2.01
C HIS A 27 -20.22 -8.61 -2.41
N TYR A 28 -20.43 -8.42 -3.71
CA TYR A 28 -21.15 -7.30 -4.28
C TYR A 28 -22.15 -7.80 -5.33
N GLY A 29 -23.43 -7.77 -5.00
CA GLY A 29 -24.45 -8.48 -5.76
C GLY A 29 -24.15 -9.98 -5.79
N THR A 30 -24.05 -10.56 -6.96
CA THR A 30 -23.74 -11.98 -7.19
C THR A 30 -22.23 -12.26 -7.34
N VAL A 31 -21.40 -11.23 -7.31
CA VAL A 31 -19.95 -11.38 -7.50
C VAL A 31 -19.26 -11.52 -6.16
N SER A 32 -18.48 -12.58 -5.98
CA SER A 32 -17.65 -12.78 -4.79
C SER A 32 -16.30 -12.09 -4.92
N PHE A 33 -15.65 -11.86 -3.79
CA PHE A 33 -14.28 -11.35 -3.71
C PHE A 33 -13.31 -12.21 -4.54
N GLU A 34 -13.42 -13.54 -4.41
CA GLU A 34 -12.55 -14.49 -5.11
C GLU A 34 -12.73 -14.40 -6.62
N ARG A 35 -13.97 -14.17 -7.10
CA ARG A 35 -14.21 -13.94 -8.54
C ARG A 35 -13.61 -12.61 -8.99
N GLY A 36 -13.68 -11.56 -8.19
CA GLY A 36 -13.04 -10.29 -8.49
C GLY A 36 -11.51 -10.42 -8.58
N VAL A 37 -10.91 -11.14 -7.64
CA VAL A 37 -9.47 -11.47 -7.66
C VAL A 37 -9.11 -12.27 -8.92
N ASP A 38 -9.92 -13.27 -9.29
CA ASP A 38 -9.70 -14.07 -10.50
C ASP A 38 -9.74 -13.21 -11.78
N ILE A 39 -10.68 -12.27 -11.86
CA ILE A 39 -10.75 -11.34 -13.00
C ILE A 39 -9.48 -10.50 -13.09
N PHE A 40 -9.06 -9.89 -11.99
CA PHE A 40 -7.83 -9.10 -11.97
C PHE A 40 -6.60 -9.95 -12.32
N ASP A 41 -6.46 -11.11 -11.67
CA ASP A 41 -5.26 -11.93 -11.74
C ASP A 41 -5.12 -12.75 -13.02
N LYS A 42 -6.24 -13.08 -13.69
CA LYS A 42 -6.24 -13.99 -14.84
C LYS A 42 -6.70 -13.33 -16.14
N GLU A 43 -7.59 -12.32 -16.05
CA GLU A 43 -8.21 -11.73 -17.23
C GLU A 43 -7.67 -10.33 -17.54
N GLN A 44 -7.56 -9.44 -16.54
CA GLN A 44 -7.10 -8.06 -16.75
C GLN A 44 -5.57 -7.95 -16.80
N PHE A 45 -4.90 -8.52 -15.81
CA PHE A 45 -3.44 -8.47 -15.66
C PHE A 45 -2.88 -9.86 -15.38
N PRO A 46 -2.91 -10.78 -16.37
CA PRO A 46 -2.52 -12.16 -16.18
C PRO A 46 -1.10 -12.29 -15.60
N SER A 47 -0.95 -13.09 -14.56
CA SER A 47 0.33 -13.40 -13.96
C SER A 47 0.31 -14.80 -13.36
N ASN A 48 1.36 -15.56 -13.61
CA ASN A 48 1.58 -16.87 -13.00
C ASN A 48 2.36 -16.78 -11.68
N GLU A 49 2.73 -15.56 -11.26
CA GLU A 49 3.51 -15.31 -10.06
C GLU A 49 2.62 -14.81 -8.91
N LYS A 50 3.13 -14.89 -7.68
CA LYS A 50 2.53 -14.20 -6.54
C LYS A 50 2.44 -12.70 -6.82
N ARG A 51 1.35 -12.07 -6.36
CA ARG A 51 1.15 -10.62 -6.59
C ARG A 51 2.12 -9.76 -5.81
N TYR A 52 2.63 -10.23 -4.68
CA TYR A 52 3.75 -9.56 -4.01
C TYR A 52 5.07 -10.12 -4.53
N LYS A 53 5.99 -9.24 -4.85
CA LYS A 53 7.29 -9.59 -5.43
C LYS A 53 8.36 -8.54 -5.15
N THR A 54 9.61 -8.93 -5.34
CA THR A 54 10.72 -7.98 -5.35
C THR A 54 11.43 -8.02 -6.69
N ILE A 55 11.90 -6.85 -7.11
CA ILE A 55 12.56 -6.63 -8.39
C ILE A 55 13.88 -5.92 -8.13
N ARG A 56 14.99 -6.55 -8.47
CA ARG A 56 16.28 -5.89 -8.51
C ARG A 56 16.36 -5.06 -9.79
N TRP A 57 16.03 -3.77 -9.69
CA TRP A 57 15.97 -2.87 -10.84
C TRP A 57 17.37 -2.50 -11.35
N ALA A 58 18.31 -2.28 -10.44
CA ALA A 58 19.70 -1.97 -10.73
C ALA A 58 20.58 -2.43 -9.56
N LYS A 59 21.90 -2.30 -9.70
CA LYS A 59 22.87 -2.68 -8.64
C LYS A 59 22.49 -2.06 -7.28
N ASP A 60 22.12 -0.79 -7.29
CA ASP A 60 21.87 -0.02 -6.07
C ASP A 60 20.38 0.19 -5.78
N LEU A 61 19.45 -0.36 -6.60
CA LEU A 61 18.02 -0.16 -6.44
C LEU A 61 17.27 -1.49 -6.45
N GLN A 62 16.51 -1.73 -5.39
CA GLN A 62 15.57 -2.83 -5.30
C GLN A 62 14.18 -2.34 -4.91
N ILE A 63 13.16 -2.89 -5.54
CA ILE A 63 11.76 -2.51 -5.38
C ILE A 63 11.00 -3.71 -4.82
N TRP A 64 10.18 -3.49 -3.82
CA TRP A 64 9.21 -4.44 -3.28
C TRP A 64 7.81 -3.95 -3.61
N ILE A 65 7.03 -4.82 -4.22
CA ILE A 65 5.60 -4.60 -4.48
C ILE A 65 4.84 -5.48 -3.52
N VAL A 66 4.03 -4.87 -2.66
CA VAL A 66 3.21 -5.61 -1.69
C VAL A 66 1.75 -5.63 -2.11
N GLU A 67 1.03 -6.65 -1.67
CA GLU A 67 -0.36 -6.90 -2.00
C GLU A 67 -1.22 -6.66 -0.75
N GLY A 68 -2.33 -5.96 -0.86
CA GLY A 68 -3.11 -5.46 0.27
C GLY A 68 -4.52 -6.04 0.42
N ARG A 69 -4.94 -7.01 -0.43
CA ARG A 69 -6.34 -7.49 -0.43
C ARG A 69 -6.52 -8.97 -0.17
N ASN A 70 -5.66 -9.85 -0.71
CA ASN A 70 -5.85 -11.30 -0.63
C ASN A 70 -5.78 -11.87 0.79
N PHE A 71 -5.06 -11.19 1.69
CA PHE A 71 -4.83 -11.67 3.07
C PHE A 71 -5.50 -10.78 4.11
N ARG A 72 -6.28 -9.82 3.65
CA ARG A 72 -6.82 -8.76 4.47
C ARG A 72 -7.92 -9.27 5.42
N SER A 73 -7.82 -8.90 6.67
CA SER A 73 -8.87 -9.03 7.66
C SER A 73 -9.98 -7.99 7.46
N ASP A 74 -11.18 -8.27 7.95
CA ASP A 74 -12.27 -7.28 8.02
C ASP A 74 -11.82 -6.04 8.81
N ASN A 75 -12.02 -4.85 8.24
CA ASN A 75 -11.67 -3.57 8.87
C ASN A 75 -12.32 -3.38 10.24
N ARG A 76 -13.49 -4.00 10.48
CA ARG A 76 -14.29 -3.88 11.71
C ARG A 76 -13.78 -4.74 12.87
N LEU A 77 -12.90 -5.69 12.60
CA LEU A 77 -12.31 -6.48 13.68
C LEU A 77 -11.46 -5.59 14.59
N PRO A 78 -11.37 -5.92 15.89
CA PRO A 78 -10.44 -5.24 16.78
C PRO A 78 -9.01 -5.31 16.25
N ASP A 79 -8.23 -4.24 16.42
CA ASP A 79 -6.82 -4.27 16.11
C ASP A 79 -6.05 -5.21 17.04
N GLY A 80 -4.99 -5.83 16.55
CA GLY A 80 -4.17 -6.76 17.32
C GLY A 80 -3.43 -7.77 16.44
N ALA A 81 -2.77 -8.71 17.10
CA ALA A 81 -1.87 -9.68 16.46
C ALA A 81 -2.52 -10.58 15.41
N ASP A 82 -3.82 -10.82 15.53
CA ASP A 82 -4.57 -11.69 14.61
C ASP A 82 -5.21 -10.93 13.43
N LYS A 83 -5.07 -9.60 13.41
CA LYS A 83 -5.59 -8.75 12.35
C LYS A 83 -4.48 -8.27 11.43
N SER A 84 -4.65 -8.49 10.12
CA SER A 84 -3.62 -8.22 9.14
C SER A 84 -4.18 -7.69 7.83
N ILE A 85 -3.39 -6.87 7.13
CA ILE A 85 -3.59 -6.52 5.72
C ILE A 85 -2.74 -7.42 4.83
N TRP A 86 -1.49 -7.66 5.19
CA TRP A 86 -0.53 -8.37 4.35
C TRP A 86 -0.48 -9.87 4.60
N GLY A 87 -1.01 -10.33 5.72
CA GLY A 87 -0.88 -11.71 6.15
C GLY A 87 0.55 -12.07 6.60
N LYS A 88 0.66 -13.16 7.32
CA LYS A 88 1.93 -13.60 7.93
C LYS A 88 2.99 -13.91 6.87
N GLU A 89 2.63 -14.69 5.85
CA GLU A 89 3.58 -15.17 4.85
C GLU A 89 4.22 -14.00 4.06
N GLN A 90 3.41 -13.03 3.60
CA GLN A 90 3.93 -11.88 2.86
C GLN A 90 4.82 -11.00 3.76
N LYS A 91 4.42 -10.79 5.01
CA LYS A 91 5.18 -9.99 5.95
C LYS A 91 6.55 -10.62 6.27
N GLU A 92 6.58 -11.93 6.55
CA GLU A 92 7.83 -12.66 6.77
C GLU A 92 8.73 -12.63 5.51
N TRP A 93 8.14 -12.78 4.32
CA TRP A 93 8.86 -12.66 3.06
C TRP A 93 9.46 -11.25 2.89
N LEU A 94 8.68 -10.19 3.14
CA LEU A 94 9.17 -8.82 3.04
C LEU A 94 10.36 -8.59 3.97
N PHE A 95 10.21 -8.96 5.25
CA PHE A 95 11.25 -8.77 6.25
C PHE A 95 12.52 -9.55 5.91
N ARG A 96 12.38 -10.77 5.47
CA ARG A 96 13.53 -11.59 5.06
C ARG A 96 14.23 -10.98 3.86
N THR A 97 13.50 -10.65 2.80
CA THR A 97 14.10 -10.16 1.55
C THR A 97 14.69 -8.75 1.68
N ILE A 98 14.14 -7.88 2.53
CA ILE A 98 14.75 -6.59 2.86
C ILE A 98 16.08 -6.81 3.62
N ARG A 99 16.10 -7.75 4.58
CA ARG A 99 17.31 -8.07 5.35
C ARG A 99 18.42 -8.62 4.46
N GLU A 100 18.07 -9.45 3.50
CA GLU A 100 19.00 -10.07 2.56
C GLU A 100 19.49 -9.11 1.45
N SER A 101 18.84 -7.97 1.28
CA SER A 101 19.14 -7.03 0.21
C SER A 101 20.35 -6.17 0.50
N ASP A 102 21.32 -6.21 -0.40
CA ASP A 102 22.49 -5.32 -0.45
C ASP A 102 22.28 -4.03 -1.27
N ALA A 103 21.06 -3.78 -1.75
CA ALA A 103 20.73 -2.56 -2.49
C ALA A 103 20.86 -1.31 -1.60
N THR A 104 21.47 -0.27 -2.13
CA THR A 104 21.59 1.02 -1.45
C THR A 104 20.23 1.67 -1.22
N PHE A 105 19.37 1.67 -2.23
CA PHE A 105 18.02 2.21 -2.18
C PHE A 105 16.98 1.10 -2.23
N LYS A 106 16.01 1.18 -1.34
CA LYS A 106 14.91 0.23 -1.18
C LYS A 106 13.58 0.94 -1.31
N ILE A 107 12.76 0.56 -2.29
CA ILE A 107 11.45 1.16 -2.50
C ILE A 107 10.37 0.11 -2.22
N ILE A 108 9.45 0.43 -1.32
CA ILE A 108 8.25 -0.37 -1.06
C ILE A 108 7.08 0.31 -1.77
N ILE A 109 6.43 -0.40 -2.69
CA ILE A 109 5.21 0.06 -3.36
C ILE A 109 4.04 -0.65 -2.69
N SER A 110 3.18 0.12 -2.03
CA SER A 110 2.02 -0.36 -1.27
C SER A 110 0.73 0.19 -1.88
N PRO A 111 -0.36 -0.60 -1.96
CA PRO A 111 -1.66 -0.06 -2.38
C PRO A 111 -2.16 1.02 -1.43
N THR A 112 -1.89 0.90 -0.13
CA THR A 112 -2.41 1.81 0.91
C THR A 112 -1.28 2.38 1.77
N PRO A 113 -1.51 3.47 2.54
CA PRO A 113 -0.52 4.09 3.40
C PRO A 113 0.05 3.16 4.49
N ILE A 114 1.33 3.37 4.82
CA ILE A 114 2.04 2.71 5.91
C ILE A 114 2.43 3.72 7.00
N LEU A 115 2.82 4.93 6.60
CA LEU A 115 3.22 5.99 7.55
C LEU A 115 2.10 6.99 7.80
N GLY A 116 1.39 7.41 6.79
CA GLY A 116 0.38 8.47 6.87
C GLY A 116 0.98 9.88 7.03
N PRO A 117 0.32 10.77 7.77
CA PRO A 117 -0.87 10.56 8.61
C PRO A 117 -2.17 10.36 7.83
N ASP A 118 -3.15 9.70 8.45
CA ASP A 118 -4.47 9.52 7.89
C ASP A 118 -5.57 10.09 8.82
N ARG A 119 -6.81 10.06 8.33
CA ARG A 119 -7.99 10.56 9.05
C ARG A 119 -8.28 9.70 10.28
N LYS A 120 -8.63 10.34 11.39
CA LYS A 120 -8.91 9.66 12.67
C LYS A 120 -10.05 8.62 12.62
N ASN A 121 -11.00 8.80 11.72
CA ASN A 121 -12.17 7.91 11.59
C ASN A 121 -11.98 6.82 10.51
N LYS A 122 -10.78 6.65 10.01
CA LYS A 122 -10.43 5.58 9.08
C LYS A 122 -9.80 4.40 9.81
N ASN A 123 -10.06 3.20 9.30
CA ASN A 123 -9.62 1.94 9.88
C ASN A 123 -9.19 0.94 8.79
N ASP A 124 -8.65 1.43 7.68
CA ASP A 124 -8.47 0.68 6.44
C ASP A 124 -7.01 0.52 5.98
N ASN A 125 -6.06 1.04 6.73
CA ASN A 125 -4.63 0.94 6.38
C ASN A 125 -3.72 0.93 7.62
N HIS A 126 -2.41 0.74 7.40
CA HIS A 126 -1.42 0.65 8.47
C HIS A 126 -1.11 1.98 9.18
N ALA A 127 -1.53 3.10 8.58
CA ALA A 127 -1.30 4.44 9.13
C ALA A 127 -2.40 4.90 10.09
N ASN A 128 -3.43 4.08 10.33
CA ASN A 128 -4.55 4.41 11.22
C ASN A 128 -4.79 3.34 12.29
N GLU A 129 -5.70 3.65 13.23
CA GLU A 129 -5.95 2.81 14.41
C GLU A 129 -6.47 1.40 14.07
N GLY A 130 -7.05 1.21 12.88
CA GLY A 130 -7.65 -0.06 12.50
C GLY A 130 -6.66 -1.20 12.24
N PHE A 131 -5.41 -0.88 11.88
CA PHE A 131 -4.33 -1.85 11.64
C PHE A 131 -3.00 -1.34 12.23
N GLN A 132 -3.10 -0.67 13.36
CA GLN A 132 -1.93 -0.05 13.99
C GLN A 132 -0.93 -1.10 14.45
N TYR A 133 -1.40 -2.23 14.99
CA TYR A 133 -0.53 -3.30 15.48
C TYR A 133 0.41 -3.81 14.37
N GLU A 134 -0.14 -4.19 13.21
CA GLU A 134 0.67 -4.62 12.08
C GLU A 134 1.50 -3.44 11.51
N GLY A 135 0.93 -2.24 11.46
CA GLY A 135 1.63 -1.04 11.03
C GLY A 135 2.85 -0.72 11.88
N ASP A 136 2.74 -0.83 13.21
CA ASP A 136 3.85 -0.60 14.14
C ASP A 136 4.95 -1.66 13.98
N GLU A 137 4.57 -2.92 13.76
CA GLU A 137 5.52 -3.99 13.48
C GLU A 137 6.31 -3.71 12.18
N ILE A 138 5.62 -3.33 11.11
CA ILE A 138 6.24 -2.99 9.82
C ILE A 138 7.16 -1.77 9.97
N ARG A 139 6.66 -0.67 10.53
CA ARG A 139 7.46 0.56 10.76
C ARG A 139 8.66 0.28 11.65
N GLY A 140 8.46 -0.50 12.73
CA GLY A 140 9.52 -0.91 13.64
C GLY A 140 10.63 -1.71 12.96
N PHE A 141 10.28 -2.52 11.97
CA PHE A 141 11.25 -3.27 11.17
C PHE A 141 11.97 -2.39 10.16
N ILE A 142 11.23 -1.67 9.30
CA ILE A 142 11.83 -0.94 8.18
C ILE A 142 12.69 0.25 8.63
N LYS A 143 12.37 0.87 9.78
CA LYS A 143 13.18 1.99 10.33
C LYS A 143 14.62 1.63 10.72
N GLN A 144 14.94 0.34 10.76
CA GLN A 144 16.29 -0.15 11.05
C GLN A 144 17.21 -0.06 9.83
N TYR A 145 16.66 0.25 8.66
CA TYR A 145 17.39 0.33 7.41
C TYR A 145 17.38 1.75 6.87
N ASP A 146 18.54 2.20 6.42
CA ASP A 146 18.65 3.46 5.70
C ASP A 146 18.12 3.35 4.27
N ASN A 147 17.73 4.49 3.69
CA ASN A 147 17.30 4.61 2.30
C ASN A 147 16.11 3.72 1.91
N VAL A 148 15.17 3.53 2.84
CA VAL A 148 13.88 2.91 2.56
C VAL A 148 12.84 3.98 2.29
N PHE A 149 12.21 3.91 1.13
CA PHE A 149 11.16 4.82 0.68
C PHE A 149 9.88 4.03 0.43
N ILE A 150 8.74 4.62 0.78
CA ILE A 150 7.43 4.04 0.55
C ILE A 150 6.70 4.88 -0.47
N CYS A 151 6.12 4.24 -1.49
CA CYS A 151 5.18 4.85 -2.42
C CYS A 151 3.82 4.19 -2.21
N CYS A 152 2.77 4.99 -2.01
CA CYS A 152 1.44 4.45 -1.78
C CYS A 152 0.37 5.11 -2.64
N GLY A 153 -0.74 4.39 -2.82
CA GLY A 153 -1.97 4.83 -3.46
C GLY A 153 -3.11 5.06 -2.45
N ASP A 154 -4.34 4.77 -2.89
CA ASP A 154 -5.60 4.81 -2.15
C ASP A 154 -6.04 6.20 -1.67
N ARG A 155 -5.13 7.04 -1.23
CA ARG A 155 -5.50 8.38 -0.78
C ARG A 155 -5.73 9.32 -1.96
N HIS A 156 -6.84 10.03 -1.91
CA HIS A 156 -7.27 10.96 -2.96
C HIS A 156 -6.60 12.34 -2.82
N TRP A 157 -5.43 12.40 -2.20
CA TRP A 157 -4.58 13.59 -2.08
C TRP A 157 -3.12 13.21 -2.13
N GLN A 158 -2.30 14.14 -2.61
CA GLN A 158 -0.87 13.98 -2.67
C GLN A 158 -0.22 14.44 -1.36
N TYR A 159 0.69 13.66 -0.85
CA TYR A 159 1.53 14.08 0.27
C TYR A 159 2.91 13.42 0.23
N VAL A 160 3.84 14.08 0.89
CA VAL A 160 5.11 13.49 1.30
C VAL A 160 5.18 13.56 2.81
N SER A 161 5.36 12.42 3.45
CA SER A 161 5.48 12.31 4.89
C SER A 161 6.87 11.81 5.27
N HIS A 162 7.33 12.28 6.44
CA HIS A 162 8.55 11.82 7.08
C HIS A 162 8.24 11.47 8.53
N LEU A 163 8.52 10.22 8.89
CA LEU A 163 8.32 9.77 10.27
C LEU A 163 9.40 10.37 11.17
N ALA A 164 8.98 11.07 12.22
CA ALA A 164 9.90 11.65 13.20
C ALA A 164 10.86 10.59 13.77
N ASP A 165 12.10 11.01 14.05
CA ASP A 165 13.15 10.17 14.63
C ASP A 165 13.47 8.90 13.80
N SER A 166 13.26 8.97 12.48
CA SER A 166 13.58 7.89 11.56
C SER A 166 13.99 8.45 10.18
N ASN A 167 14.54 7.57 9.33
CA ASN A 167 14.84 7.88 7.92
C ASN A 167 13.70 7.43 6.98
N LEU A 168 12.48 7.22 7.51
CA LEU A 168 11.37 6.73 6.71
C LEU A 168 10.60 7.86 6.03
N TRP A 169 10.43 7.71 4.73
CA TRP A 169 9.67 8.61 3.88
C TRP A 169 8.57 7.86 3.16
N GLU A 170 7.37 8.48 3.11
CA GLU A 170 6.25 7.97 2.33
C GLU A 170 5.76 9.04 1.35
N PHE A 171 5.51 8.60 0.12
CA PHE A 171 5.05 9.40 -0.99
C PHE A 171 3.68 8.87 -1.45
N SER A 172 2.62 9.65 -1.23
CA SER A 172 1.31 9.35 -1.80
C SER A 172 1.17 9.99 -3.16
N THR A 173 0.85 9.18 -4.17
CA THR A 173 0.74 9.65 -5.55
C THR A 173 -0.49 10.52 -5.79
N GLY A 174 -1.52 10.37 -4.94
CA GLY A 174 -2.81 11.04 -5.14
C GLY A 174 -3.62 10.44 -6.30
N PRO A 175 -4.76 11.07 -6.65
CA PRO A 175 -5.63 10.58 -7.72
C PRO A 175 -5.09 10.92 -9.11
N GLY A 176 -5.43 10.07 -10.09
CA GLY A 176 -5.13 10.33 -11.50
C GLY A 176 -6.05 11.37 -12.16
N SER A 177 -7.01 11.94 -11.44
CA SER A 177 -7.91 12.97 -11.96
C SER A 177 -8.41 13.91 -10.86
N ASP A 178 -8.74 15.15 -11.24
CA ASP A 178 -9.30 16.17 -10.34
C ASP A 178 -10.62 15.75 -9.70
N SER A 179 -11.43 14.97 -10.40
CA SER A 179 -12.75 14.54 -9.92
C SER A 179 -12.68 13.63 -8.69
N HIS A 180 -11.56 12.98 -8.45
CA HIS A 180 -11.32 12.12 -7.29
C HIS A 180 -10.48 12.79 -6.20
N ALA A 181 -9.98 14.01 -6.45
CA ALA A 181 -9.19 14.73 -5.45
C ALA A 181 -10.04 15.15 -4.25
N GLY A 182 -9.59 14.87 -3.04
CA GLY A 182 -10.31 15.23 -1.81
C GLY A 182 -10.06 14.30 -0.65
N GLY A 183 -10.87 14.44 0.39
CA GLY A 183 -10.82 13.57 1.56
C GLY A 183 -9.90 14.03 2.68
N TRP A 184 -9.08 15.04 2.46
CA TRP A 184 -8.27 15.73 3.46
C TRP A 184 -8.47 17.25 3.37
N SER A 185 -8.10 17.99 4.39
CA SER A 185 -8.11 19.46 4.34
C SER A 185 -6.71 19.99 4.02
N GLN A 186 -6.60 20.84 3.00
CA GLN A 186 -5.34 21.52 2.66
C GLN A 186 -4.75 22.33 3.84
N LYS A 187 -5.61 22.74 4.79
CA LYS A 187 -5.20 23.49 5.98
C LYS A 187 -4.76 22.60 7.13
N ASP A 188 -5.10 21.31 7.11
CA ASP A 188 -4.75 20.34 8.14
C ASP A 188 -3.36 19.73 7.85
N LYS A 189 -2.32 20.52 8.06
CA LYS A 189 -0.94 20.06 7.96
C LYS A 189 -0.51 19.44 9.30
N ARG A 190 -0.14 18.18 9.27
CA ARG A 190 0.41 17.47 10.42
C ARG A 190 1.95 17.60 10.45
N PRO A 191 2.57 17.37 11.63
CA PRO A 191 4.03 17.46 11.77
C PRO A 191 4.82 16.58 10.80
N GLU A 192 4.26 15.43 10.41
CA GLU A 192 4.85 14.48 9.48
C GLU A 192 4.88 15.00 8.05
N HIS A 193 3.90 15.86 7.66
CA HIS A 193 3.79 16.37 6.29
C HIS A 193 4.97 17.30 5.93
N ARG A 194 5.74 16.88 4.94
CA ARG A 194 6.74 17.71 4.25
C ARG A 194 6.16 18.36 3.00
N TYR A 195 5.15 17.70 2.41
CA TYR A 195 4.35 18.22 1.30
C TYR A 195 2.89 17.78 1.47
N LEU A 196 1.95 18.62 1.08
CA LEU A 196 0.51 18.30 1.07
C LEU A 196 -0.16 19.08 -0.05
N ARG A 197 -0.85 18.36 -0.94
CA ARG A 197 -1.72 18.93 -1.98
C ARG A 197 -3.01 18.11 -2.05
N VAL A 198 -4.14 18.76 -1.78
CA VAL A 198 -5.44 18.08 -1.68
C VAL A 198 -6.26 18.23 -2.95
N GLY A 199 -6.16 19.33 -3.66
CA GLY A 199 -6.85 19.55 -4.94
C GLY A 199 -5.95 19.22 -6.13
N GLY A 200 -6.58 18.85 -7.24
CA GLY A 200 -5.87 18.48 -8.47
C GLY A 200 -5.48 17.00 -8.52
N GLY A 201 -5.41 16.44 -9.73
CA GLY A 201 -4.83 15.14 -10.01
C GLY A 201 -3.34 15.27 -10.37
N TYR A 202 -2.57 14.15 -10.27
CA TYR A 202 -1.14 13.94 -10.60
C TYR A 202 -0.22 15.12 -10.39
#